data_e726d21427107b1f4f3e0e8bbc4e1de4
#
_entry.id   e726d21427107b1f4f3e0e8bbc4e1de4
#
_cell.length_a   1.000
_cell.length_b   1.000
_cell.length_c   1.000
_cell.angle_alpha   90.00
_cell.angle_beta   90.00
_cell.angle_gamma   90.00
#
_symmetry.space_group_name_H-M   'P 1'
#
loop_
_entity.id
_entity.type
_entity.pdbx_description
1 polymer ?
#
loop_
_entity_poly.entity_id
_entity_poly.type
_entity_poly.pdbx_seq_one_letter_code
_entity_poly.pdbx_strand_id
1 'polypeptide(L)'
;MTTFCAGSDDEWRLRQFVAARSDNFVNIEGVVSGPGLVNTYDWACAEAGVKSAAADPAAIASLAAAGDAQAKRAVAVMVKVFGAGLRNAALHMMSGGGVYIAGGLSVKAGIREEIEASILNHFLADPHMSGVLATFPLFLVLREDLGLSGALERARRAVVSPA
;
A
#
# COMPACT_ATOMS: atom_id res chain seq x y z
N MET A 1 -6.30 11.27 8.05
CA MET A 1 -5.86 9.85 8.08
C MET A 1 -7.08 8.95 8.12
N THR A 2 -7.11 7.92 7.27
CA THR A 2 -8.25 6.99 7.19
C THR A 2 -8.01 5.82 8.12
N THR A 3 -9.03 5.42 8.89
CA THR A 3 -8.96 4.26 9.78
C THR A 3 -8.77 2.98 8.97
N PHE A 4 -7.95 2.05 9.46
CA PHE A 4 -7.86 0.71 8.89
C PHE A 4 -9.09 -0.10 9.27
N CYS A 5 -9.93 -0.41 8.27
CA CYS A 5 -11.11 -1.26 8.40
C CYS A 5 -10.77 -2.67 7.92
N ALA A 6 -10.74 -3.63 8.84
CA ALA A 6 -10.47 -5.02 8.52
C ALA A 6 -11.67 -5.66 7.79
N GLY A 7 -11.43 -6.27 6.64
CA GLY A 7 -12.42 -6.95 5.81
C GLY A 7 -12.32 -8.48 5.87
N SER A 8 -11.41 -9.03 6.68
CA SER A 8 -11.24 -10.48 6.87
C SER A 8 -10.68 -10.78 8.26
N ASP A 9 -10.74 -12.05 8.69
CA ASP A 9 -10.20 -12.49 9.98
C ASP A 9 -8.68 -12.24 10.10
N ASP A 10 -7.93 -12.44 9.02
CA ASP A 10 -6.50 -12.14 8.98
C ASP A 10 -6.24 -10.65 9.18
N GLU A 11 -6.98 -9.79 8.50
CA GLU A 11 -6.87 -8.35 8.67
C GLU A 11 -7.31 -7.89 10.06
N TRP A 12 -8.29 -8.56 10.66
CA TRP A 12 -8.70 -8.29 12.03
C TRP A 12 -7.59 -8.63 13.03
N ARG A 13 -6.94 -9.80 12.89
CA ARG A 13 -5.79 -10.19 13.72
C ARG A 13 -4.61 -9.23 13.53
N LEU A 14 -4.31 -8.85 12.29
CA LEU A 14 -3.30 -7.83 11.99
C LEU A 14 -3.63 -6.51 12.68
N ARG A 15 -4.89 -6.04 12.59
CA ARG A 15 -5.31 -4.81 13.24
C ARG A 15 -5.13 -4.87 14.76
N GLN A 16 -5.49 -5.97 15.40
CA GLN A 16 -5.26 -6.15 16.84
C GLN A 16 -3.78 -6.14 17.20
N PHE A 17 -2.95 -6.81 16.39
CA PHE A 17 -1.50 -6.85 16.57
C PHE A 17 -0.86 -5.46 16.48
N VAL A 18 -1.27 -4.66 15.50
CA VAL A 18 -0.80 -3.27 15.34
C VAL A 18 -1.35 -2.38 16.46
N ALA A 19 -2.62 -2.52 16.84
CA ALA A 19 -3.26 -1.76 17.92
C ALA A 19 -2.52 -1.90 19.24
N ALA A 20 -2.08 -3.11 19.59
CA ALA A 20 -1.33 -3.38 20.81
C ALA A 20 0.04 -2.66 20.87
N ARG A 21 0.52 -2.11 19.73
CA ARG A 21 1.80 -1.40 19.58
C ARG A 21 1.65 0.09 19.31
N SER A 22 0.42 0.60 19.19
CA SER A 22 0.13 1.97 18.74
C SER A 22 -1.07 2.60 19.45
N ASP A 23 -1.10 2.57 20.77
CA ASP A 23 -2.13 3.20 21.62
C ASP A 23 -3.59 2.93 21.15
N ASN A 24 -3.85 1.73 20.63
CA ASN A 24 -5.13 1.30 20.07
C ASN A 24 -5.64 2.07 18.84
N PHE A 25 -4.86 2.98 18.29
CA PHE A 25 -5.21 3.70 17.07
C PHE A 25 -4.52 3.09 15.85
N VAL A 26 -5.29 2.48 14.95
CA VAL A 26 -4.77 1.88 13.72
C VAL A 26 -5.37 2.59 12.52
N ASN A 27 -4.55 3.39 11.85
CA ASN A 27 -4.84 3.97 10.56
C ASN A 27 -4.31 3.07 9.42
N ILE A 28 -4.66 3.39 8.19
CA ILE A 28 -4.22 2.63 7.02
C ILE A 28 -2.69 2.65 6.87
N GLU A 29 -2.00 3.72 7.29
CA GLU A 29 -0.54 3.83 7.24
C GLU A 29 0.16 2.86 8.20
N GLY A 30 -0.53 2.42 9.26
CA GLY A 30 -0.04 1.36 10.15
C GLY A 30 0.15 0.01 9.44
N VAL A 31 -0.37 -0.12 8.22
CA VAL A 31 -0.24 -1.30 7.35
C VAL A 31 0.37 -0.93 6.00
N VAL A 32 -0.09 0.17 5.37
CA VAL A 32 0.29 0.59 4.00
C VAL A 32 1.30 1.73 4.07
N SER A 33 2.49 1.41 4.51
CA SER A 33 3.66 2.31 4.53
C SER A 33 4.93 1.49 4.76
N GLY A 34 6.09 2.13 4.78
CA GLY A 34 7.33 1.47 5.20
C GLY A 34 7.22 0.85 6.60
N PRO A 35 6.95 1.66 7.65
CA PRO A 35 6.68 1.12 8.99
C PRO A 35 5.51 0.12 9.03
N GLY A 36 4.48 0.33 8.22
CA GLY A 36 3.35 -0.59 8.10
C GLY A 36 3.73 -1.96 7.56
N LEU A 37 4.66 -2.02 6.60
CA LEU A 37 5.20 -3.29 6.10
C LEU A 37 5.97 -4.03 7.20
N VAL A 38 6.73 -3.32 8.04
CA VAL A 38 7.41 -3.93 9.20
C VAL A 38 6.39 -4.52 10.17
N ASN A 39 5.34 -3.78 10.52
CA ASN A 39 4.26 -4.26 11.37
C ASN A 39 3.60 -5.52 10.80
N THR A 40 3.33 -5.53 9.50
CA THR A 40 2.68 -6.66 8.82
C THR A 40 3.59 -7.88 8.74
N TYR A 41 4.90 -7.67 8.56
CA TYR A 41 5.90 -8.75 8.58
C TYR A 41 6.06 -9.34 9.99
N ASP A 42 6.19 -8.49 11.00
CA ASP A 42 6.24 -8.94 12.40
C ASP A 42 5.01 -9.75 12.79
N TRP A 43 3.83 -9.30 12.36
CA TRP A 43 2.58 -10.04 12.54
C TRP A 43 2.63 -11.40 11.83
N ALA A 44 3.05 -11.45 10.57
CA ALA A 44 3.12 -12.69 9.81
C ALA A 44 4.11 -13.70 10.45
N CYS A 45 5.23 -13.20 10.98
CA CYS A 45 6.19 -14.01 11.73
C CYS A 45 5.60 -14.54 13.04
N ALA A 46 4.89 -13.69 13.81
CA ALA A 46 4.26 -14.07 15.06
C ALA A 46 3.16 -15.14 14.85
N GLU A 47 2.32 -15.01 13.83
CA GLU A 47 1.31 -16.01 13.44
C GLU A 47 1.94 -17.36 13.06
N ALA A 48 3.14 -17.33 12.47
CA ALA A 48 3.88 -18.53 12.09
C ALA A 48 4.75 -19.12 13.23
N GLY A 49 4.84 -18.45 14.39
CA GLY A 49 5.70 -18.85 15.49
C GLY A 49 7.19 -18.73 15.19
N VAL A 50 7.58 -17.87 14.24
CA VAL A 50 8.98 -17.64 13.87
C VAL A 50 9.43 -16.24 14.30
N LYS A 51 10.75 -16.09 14.51
CA LYS A 51 11.32 -14.79 14.87
C LYS A 51 11.41 -13.91 13.62
N SER A 52 11.00 -12.64 13.76
CA SER A 52 11.20 -11.62 12.72
C SER A 52 12.71 -11.45 12.42
N ALA A 53 13.07 -11.54 11.15
CA ALA A 53 14.47 -11.47 10.69
C ALA A 53 14.85 -10.09 10.15
N ALA A 54 13.88 -9.18 9.94
CA ALA A 54 14.11 -7.86 9.37
C ALA A 54 13.21 -6.81 10.04
N ALA A 55 13.79 -5.62 10.29
CA ALA A 55 13.09 -4.46 10.83
C ALA A 55 13.10 -3.26 9.85
N ASP A 56 13.58 -3.48 8.63
CA ASP A 56 13.68 -2.47 7.58
C ASP A 56 12.81 -2.87 6.38
N PRO A 57 11.98 -1.95 5.86
CA PRO A 57 11.08 -2.24 4.72
C PRO A 57 11.80 -2.74 3.47
N ALA A 58 13.00 -2.24 3.18
CA ALA A 58 13.77 -2.66 2.01
C ALA A 58 14.30 -4.09 2.16
N ALA A 59 14.73 -4.46 3.37
CA ALA A 59 15.13 -5.84 3.68
C ALA A 59 13.94 -6.81 3.54
N ILE A 60 12.75 -6.43 4.03
CA ILE A 60 11.52 -7.23 3.90
C ILE A 60 11.14 -7.40 2.43
N ALA A 61 11.20 -6.34 1.63
CA ALA A 61 10.96 -6.41 0.19
C ALA A 61 11.95 -7.37 -0.51
N SER A 62 13.22 -7.31 -0.14
CA SER A 62 14.26 -8.22 -0.66
C SER A 62 14.01 -9.68 -0.26
N LEU A 63 13.59 -9.93 0.99
CA LEU A 63 13.21 -11.26 1.45
C LEU A 63 11.99 -11.79 0.68
N ALA A 64 10.99 -10.96 0.42
CA ALA A 64 9.82 -11.33 -0.38
C ALA A 64 10.23 -11.71 -1.82
N ALA A 65 11.09 -10.90 -2.45
CA ALA A 65 11.64 -11.19 -3.77
C ALA A 65 12.48 -12.50 -3.79
N ALA A 66 13.19 -12.80 -2.70
CA ALA A 66 13.94 -14.05 -2.53
C ALA A 66 13.05 -15.26 -2.21
N GLY A 67 11.74 -15.08 -2.00
CA GLY A 67 10.79 -16.17 -1.79
C GLY A 67 10.49 -16.50 -0.33
N ASP A 68 10.93 -15.68 0.64
CA ASP A 68 10.59 -15.88 2.06
C ASP A 68 9.07 -15.85 2.26
N ALA A 69 8.53 -16.87 2.91
CA ALA A 69 7.09 -17.07 3.01
C ALA A 69 6.40 -15.98 3.84
N GLN A 70 7.02 -15.51 4.93
CA GLN A 70 6.43 -14.53 5.81
C GLN A 70 6.50 -13.13 5.20
N ALA A 71 7.60 -12.80 4.52
CA ALA A 71 7.75 -11.56 3.79
C ALA A 71 6.76 -11.47 2.62
N LYS A 72 6.58 -12.55 1.85
CA LYS A 72 5.55 -12.62 0.79
C LYS A 72 4.15 -12.45 1.35
N ARG A 73 3.82 -13.13 2.46
CA ARG A 73 2.52 -12.95 3.13
C ARG A 73 2.31 -11.51 3.59
N ALA A 74 3.32 -10.87 4.17
CA ALA A 74 3.25 -9.49 4.61
C ALA A 74 3.00 -8.53 3.45
N VAL A 75 3.72 -8.69 2.34
CA VAL A 75 3.54 -7.88 1.13
C VAL A 75 2.14 -8.09 0.53
N ALA A 76 1.68 -9.34 0.41
CA ALA A 76 0.35 -9.65 -0.12
C ALA A 76 -0.78 -9.02 0.70
N VAL A 77 -0.70 -9.09 2.04
CA VAL A 77 -1.70 -8.45 2.92
C VAL A 77 -1.63 -6.93 2.82
N MET A 78 -0.44 -6.34 2.80
CA MET A 78 -0.26 -4.90 2.60
C MET A 78 -0.88 -4.44 1.26
N VAL A 79 -0.62 -5.15 0.16
CA VAL A 79 -1.15 -4.81 -1.17
C VAL A 79 -2.67 -4.98 -1.22
N LYS A 80 -3.22 -5.99 -0.55
CA LYS A 80 -4.67 -6.19 -0.41
C LYS A 80 -5.33 -5.00 0.29
N VAL A 81 -4.79 -4.59 1.45
CA VAL A 81 -5.29 -3.43 2.22
C VAL A 81 -5.14 -2.14 1.40
N PHE A 82 -4.04 -2.00 0.68
CA PHE A 82 -3.80 -0.87 -0.21
C PHE A 82 -4.85 -0.79 -1.33
N GLY A 83 -5.13 -1.91 -2.01
CA GLY A 83 -6.16 -1.97 -3.05
C GLY A 83 -7.55 -1.59 -2.54
N ALA A 84 -7.92 -2.02 -1.32
CA ALA A 84 -9.16 -1.60 -0.67
C ALA A 84 -9.17 -0.10 -0.36
N GLY A 85 -8.07 0.46 0.09
CA GLY A 85 -7.90 1.90 0.33
C GLY A 85 -8.03 2.72 -0.96
N LEU A 86 -7.38 2.28 -2.04
CA LEU A 86 -7.48 2.91 -3.37
C LEU A 86 -8.90 2.88 -3.90
N ARG A 87 -9.61 1.75 -3.78
CA ARG A 87 -11.02 1.61 -4.14
C ARG A 87 -11.89 2.64 -3.44
N ASN A 88 -11.75 2.75 -2.12
CA ASN A 88 -12.52 3.68 -1.33
C ASN A 88 -12.24 5.14 -1.76
N ALA A 89 -10.98 5.50 -1.93
CA ALA A 89 -10.57 6.82 -2.40
C ALA A 89 -11.12 7.11 -3.81
N ALA A 90 -11.02 6.16 -4.73
CA ALA A 90 -11.50 6.31 -6.10
C ALA A 90 -13.01 6.54 -6.18
N LEU A 91 -13.80 5.82 -5.37
CA LEU A 91 -15.24 5.99 -5.29
C LEU A 91 -15.62 7.33 -4.66
N HIS A 92 -14.93 7.77 -3.61
CA HIS A 92 -15.19 9.09 -3.00
C HIS A 92 -14.89 10.24 -3.94
N MET A 93 -13.84 10.13 -4.75
CA MET A 93 -13.39 11.20 -5.65
C MET A 93 -13.95 11.06 -7.07
N MET A 94 -14.66 9.98 -7.39
CA MET A 94 -15.13 9.64 -8.73
C MET A 94 -14.02 9.79 -9.78
N SER A 95 -12.95 9.01 -9.59
CA SER A 95 -11.63 9.21 -10.22
C SER A 95 -11.59 8.84 -11.71
N GLY A 96 -12.49 9.38 -12.53
CA GLY A 96 -12.56 9.11 -13.98
C GLY A 96 -11.31 9.50 -14.76
N GLY A 97 -10.47 10.41 -14.25
CA GLY A 97 -9.16 10.74 -14.83
C GLY A 97 -8.04 9.75 -14.48
N GLY A 98 -8.32 8.77 -13.61
CA GLY A 98 -7.39 7.73 -13.20
C GLY A 98 -6.87 7.85 -11.78
N VAL A 99 -6.39 6.72 -11.27
CA VAL A 99 -5.74 6.56 -9.97
C VAL A 99 -4.27 6.24 -10.19
N TYR A 100 -3.37 7.03 -9.62
CA TYR A 100 -1.93 6.91 -9.84
C TYR A 100 -1.25 6.42 -8.56
N ILE A 101 -0.72 5.21 -8.60
CA ILE A 101 0.09 4.63 -7.52
C ILE A 101 1.52 5.12 -7.69
N ALA A 102 2.02 5.90 -6.74
CA ALA A 102 3.37 6.46 -6.78
C ALA A 102 4.03 6.36 -5.41
N GLY A 103 5.35 6.25 -5.38
CA GLY A 103 6.14 6.25 -4.15
C GLY A 103 7.29 5.23 -4.18
N GLY A 104 8.31 5.47 -3.37
CA GLY A 104 9.52 4.65 -3.36
C GLY A 104 9.29 3.19 -2.94
N LEU A 105 8.24 2.92 -2.15
CA LEU A 105 7.92 1.55 -1.72
C LEU A 105 7.31 0.73 -2.87
N SER A 106 6.45 1.34 -3.68
CA SER A 106 5.72 0.65 -4.76
C SER A 106 6.60 0.22 -5.94
N VAL A 107 7.83 0.74 -6.04
CA VAL A 107 8.81 0.36 -7.07
C VAL A 107 9.87 -0.62 -6.58
N LYS A 108 9.87 -1.00 -5.29
CA LYS A 108 10.81 -1.99 -4.74
C LYS A 108 10.45 -3.39 -5.23
N ALA A 109 11.48 -4.16 -5.61
CA ALA A 109 11.33 -5.57 -5.94
C ALA A 109 10.66 -6.34 -4.81
N GLY A 110 9.84 -7.33 -5.13
CA GLY A 110 9.02 -8.08 -4.19
C GLY A 110 7.68 -7.39 -3.85
N ILE A 111 7.64 -6.06 -3.79
CA ILE A 111 6.39 -5.29 -3.59
C ILE A 111 5.78 -4.94 -4.96
N ARG A 112 6.61 -4.46 -5.88
CA ARG A 112 6.18 -4.12 -7.23
C ARG A 112 5.52 -5.30 -7.92
N GLU A 113 6.15 -6.46 -7.90
CA GLU A 113 5.63 -7.68 -8.52
C GLU A 113 4.27 -8.06 -7.93
N GLU A 114 4.07 -7.93 -6.62
CA GLU A 114 2.78 -8.19 -5.98
C GLU A 114 1.73 -7.14 -6.38
N ILE A 115 2.10 -5.85 -6.46
CA ILE A 115 1.21 -4.80 -6.95
C ILE A 115 0.78 -5.11 -8.38
N GLU A 116 1.71 -5.39 -9.29
CA GLU A 116 1.42 -5.71 -10.70
C GLU A 116 0.52 -6.97 -10.82
N ALA A 117 0.71 -7.96 -9.95
CA ALA A 117 -0.03 -9.21 -9.99
C ALA A 117 -1.45 -9.12 -9.40
N SER A 118 -1.67 -8.33 -8.35
CA SER A 118 -2.89 -8.47 -7.54
C SER A 118 -3.67 -7.19 -7.26
N ILE A 119 -3.07 -5.99 -7.40
CA ILE A 119 -3.70 -4.74 -6.99
C ILE A 119 -5.03 -4.47 -7.68
N LEU A 120 -5.14 -4.78 -8.97
CA LEU A 120 -6.37 -4.58 -9.74
C LEU A 120 -7.51 -5.45 -9.20
N ASN A 121 -7.21 -6.70 -8.84
CA ASN A 121 -8.22 -7.61 -8.26
C ASN A 121 -8.74 -7.05 -6.93
N HIS A 122 -7.85 -6.52 -6.07
CA HIS A 122 -8.23 -5.93 -4.80
C HIS A 122 -8.97 -4.61 -4.97
N PHE A 123 -8.61 -3.82 -5.97
CA PHE A 123 -9.31 -2.58 -6.34
C PHE A 123 -10.74 -2.85 -6.82
N LEU A 124 -10.94 -3.89 -7.62
CA LEU A 124 -12.24 -4.27 -8.18
C LEU A 124 -13.08 -5.19 -7.27
N ALA A 125 -12.60 -5.56 -6.09
CA ALA A 125 -13.20 -6.58 -5.23
C ALA A 125 -14.52 -6.17 -4.54
N ASP A 126 -15.22 -5.14 -5.04
CA ASP A 126 -16.54 -4.76 -4.57
C ASP A 126 -17.60 -5.28 -5.56
N PRO A 127 -18.46 -6.23 -5.16
CA PRO A 127 -19.42 -6.85 -6.08
C PRO A 127 -20.50 -5.87 -6.60
N HIS A 128 -20.75 -4.77 -5.87
CA HIS A 128 -21.76 -3.79 -6.23
C HIS A 128 -21.20 -2.63 -7.06
N MET A 129 -19.92 -2.29 -6.85
CA MET A 129 -19.28 -1.12 -7.46
C MET A 129 -18.21 -1.48 -8.50
N SER A 130 -17.94 -2.77 -8.74
CA SER A 130 -16.92 -3.22 -9.69
C SER A 130 -17.08 -2.65 -11.09
N GLY A 131 -18.34 -2.52 -11.59
CA GLY A 131 -18.61 -1.91 -12.88
C GLY A 131 -18.23 -0.43 -12.98
N VAL A 132 -18.44 0.34 -11.90
CA VAL A 132 -18.01 1.75 -11.82
C VAL A 132 -16.50 1.83 -11.69
N LEU A 133 -15.91 1.03 -10.80
CA LEU A 133 -14.46 0.97 -10.57
C LEU A 133 -13.70 0.59 -11.85
N ALA A 134 -14.23 -0.30 -12.68
CA ALA A 134 -13.63 -0.67 -13.96
C ALA A 134 -13.54 0.50 -14.97
N THR A 135 -14.27 1.58 -14.75
CA THR A 135 -14.16 2.81 -15.56
C THR A 135 -13.04 3.73 -15.12
N PHE A 136 -12.42 3.47 -13.96
CA PHE A 136 -11.31 4.27 -13.42
C PHE A 136 -9.97 3.63 -13.78
N PRO A 137 -9.16 4.24 -14.67
CA PRO A 137 -7.84 3.70 -15.00
C PRO A 137 -6.93 3.68 -13.77
N LEU A 138 -6.19 2.59 -13.58
CA LEU A 138 -5.22 2.43 -12.49
C LEU A 138 -3.81 2.39 -13.09
N PHE A 139 -2.93 3.29 -12.64
CA PHE A 139 -1.58 3.44 -13.15
C PHE A 139 -0.53 3.24 -12.05
N LEU A 140 0.48 2.43 -12.32
CA LEU A 140 1.68 2.33 -11.48
C LEU A 140 2.77 3.26 -12.06
N VAL A 141 3.18 4.26 -11.26
CA VAL A 141 4.22 5.21 -11.63
C VAL A 141 5.58 4.63 -11.24
N LEU A 142 6.43 4.35 -12.23
CA LEU A 142 7.74 3.73 -12.04
C LEU A 142 8.88 4.75 -11.81
N ARG A 143 8.58 6.05 -11.81
CA ARG A 143 9.56 7.11 -11.56
C ARG A 143 9.75 7.36 -10.07
N GLU A 144 10.98 7.21 -9.59
CA GLU A 144 11.33 7.51 -8.20
C GLU A 144 11.48 9.02 -7.93
N ASP A 145 11.81 9.80 -8.95
CA ASP A 145 12.05 11.25 -8.89
C ASP A 145 10.76 12.09 -9.08
N LEU A 146 9.59 11.48 -9.05
CA LEU A 146 8.31 12.16 -9.33
C LEU A 146 8.09 13.40 -8.42
N GLY A 147 8.40 13.28 -7.13
CA GLY A 147 8.27 14.37 -6.17
C GLY A 147 9.20 15.55 -6.51
N LEU A 148 10.45 15.26 -6.87
CA LEU A 148 11.43 16.27 -7.28
C LEU A 148 11.01 16.95 -8.59
N SER A 149 10.57 16.16 -9.56
CA SER A 149 10.06 16.69 -10.86
C SER A 149 8.85 17.58 -10.65
N GLY A 150 7.91 17.19 -9.77
CA GLY A 150 6.74 18.01 -9.43
C GLY A 150 7.11 19.31 -8.72
N ALA A 151 8.05 19.27 -7.78
CA ALA A 151 8.53 20.45 -7.08
C ALA A 151 9.22 21.43 -8.05
N LEU A 152 10.05 20.92 -8.98
CA LEU A 152 10.71 21.73 -10.01
C LEU A 152 9.70 22.42 -10.94
N GLU A 153 8.69 21.66 -11.39
CA GLU A 153 7.64 22.22 -12.24
C GLU A 153 6.81 23.31 -11.51
N ARG A 154 6.51 23.08 -10.23
CA ARG A 154 5.85 24.08 -9.41
C ARG A 154 6.67 25.36 -9.26
N ALA A 155 7.97 25.23 -9.00
CA ALA A 155 8.89 26.36 -8.91
C ALA A 155 8.98 27.15 -10.24
N ARG A 156 9.08 26.46 -11.39
CA ARG A 156 9.09 27.08 -12.71
C ARG A 156 7.83 27.92 -12.95
N ARG A 157 6.65 27.38 -12.65
CA ARG A 157 5.37 28.11 -12.81
C ARG A 157 5.30 29.34 -11.91
N ALA A 158 5.79 29.26 -10.67
CA ALA A 158 5.79 30.39 -9.76
C ALA A 158 6.72 31.55 -10.23
N VAL A 159 7.78 31.25 -10.96
CA VAL A 159 8.69 32.27 -11.53
C VAL A 159 8.09 32.91 -12.79
N VAL A 160 7.38 32.13 -13.60
CA VAL A 160 6.83 32.60 -14.90
C VAL A 160 5.51 33.38 -14.71
N SER A 161 4.76 33.10 -13.64
CA SER A 161 3.52 33.83 -13.33
C SER A 161 3.58 34.33 -11.88
N PRO A 162 4.30 35.44 -11.61
CA PRO A 162 4.18 36.12 -10.32
C PRO A 162 2.73 36.62 -10.18
N ALA A 163 2.13 36.34 -9.00
CA ALA A 163 0.77 36.69 -8.66
C ALA A 163 0.51 38.21 -8.73
#